data_70920728e069c359ae7c5126d764a8e5
#
_entry.id   70920728e069c359ae7c5126d764a8e5
#
_cell.length_a   1.000
_cell.length_b   1.000
_cell.length_c   1.000
_cell.angle_alpha   90.00
_cell.angle_beta   90.00
_cell.angle_gamma   90.00
#
_symmetry.space_group_name_H-M   'P 1'
#
loop_
_entity.id
_entity.type
_entity.pdbx_description
1 polymer ?
#
loop_
_entity_poly.entity_id
_entity_poly.type
_entity_poly.pdbx_seq_one_letter_code
_entity_poly.pdbx_strand_id
1 'polypeptide(L)'
;MTKPEISVSEAKQDKLFYVVANFAVVNPKDKTVLLLQRGVNEKVLPGKWGFAGGKLEHGNVTEMIEEGGKDPIEGVNNVLGKLAVKEAREESGLTLKSEGYHVITDKVFIRPDGIPVFMVTMAAEYQGGEVTLEEGIIASAWVAEEQLADYDCVPGIQDEARKALKLIH
;
A
#
# COMPACT_ATOMS: atom_id res chain seq x y z
N MET A 1 21.50 16.66 14.57
CA MET A 1 21.59 16.58 13.10
C MET A 1 20.60 17.53 12.48
N THR A 2 20.94 18.21 11.43
CA THR A 2 19.98 19.02 10.66
C THR A 2 18.99 18.08 9.98
N LYS A 3 17.72 18.47 9.97
CA LYS A 3 16.66 17.72 9.28
C LYS A 3 17.03 17.53 7.81
N PRO A 4 16.93 16.30 7.27
CA PRO A 4 17.22 16.09 5.85
C PRO A 4 16.26 16.90 4.98
N GLU A 5 16.79 17.64 4.02
CA GLU A 5 16.02 18.45 3.09
C GLU A 5 15.96 17.76 1.73
N ILE A 6 14.75 17.57 1.22
CA ILE A 6 14.53 17.02 -0.12
C ILE A 6 14.32 18.17 -1.09
N SER A 7 15.12 18.17 -2.17
CA SER A 7 14.96 19.08 -3.30
C SER A 7 14.87 18.30 -4.60
N VAL A 8 13.87 18.64 -5.41
CA VAL A 8 13.67 18.06 -6.74
C VAL A 8 13.87 19.08 -7.87
N SER A 9 14.29 20.31 -7.53
CA SER A 9 14.44 21.39 -8.49
C SER A 9 15.44 21.06 -9.62
N GLU A 10 16.51 20.34 -9.28
CA GLU A 10 17.54 19.90 -10.22
C GLU A 10 17.27 18.50 -10.81
N ALA A 11 16.18 17.84 -10.39
CA ALA A 11 15.85 16.53 -10.90
C ALA A 11 15.32 16.59 -12.33
N LYS A 12 15.75 15.65 -13.17
CA LYS A 12 15.21 15.50 -14.51
C LYS A 12 13.77 15.00 -14.42
N GLN A 13 12.81 15.75 -14.96
CA GLN A 13 11.38 15.46 -14.86
C GLN A 13 11.01 14.09 -15.46
N ASP A 14 11.72 13.66 -16.51
CA ASP A 14 11.55 12.36 -17.16
C ASP A 14 12.00 11.16 -16.30
N LYS A 15 12.55 11.41 -15.11
CA LYS A 15 12.96 10.39 -14.13
C LYS A 15 12.08 10.34 -12.89
N LEU A 16 11.07 11.23 -12.79
CA LEU A 16 10.24 11.32 -11.61
C LEU A 16 8.97 10.47 -11.77
N PHE A 17 8.71 9.65 -10.76
CA PHE A 17 7.55 8.76 -10.67
C PHE A 17 6.90 8.88 -9.29
N TYR A 18 5.59 8.69 -9.21
CA TYR A 18 5.00 8.33 -7.93
C TYR A 18 5.39 6.89 -7.58
N VAL A 19 5.89 6.69 -6.37
CA VAL A 19 6.12 5.36 -5.81
C VAL A 19 4.93 5.02 -4.93
N VAL A 20 4.24 3.93 -5.26
CA VAL A 20 3.04 3.47 -4.55
C VAL A 20 3.25 2.05 -4.07
N ALA A 21 2.84 1.77 -2.84
CA ALA A 21 2.80 0.43 -2.30
C ALA A 21 1.37 0.03 -1.91
N ASN A 22 0.93 -1.13 -2.38
CA ASN A 22 -0.33 -1.75 -1.97
C ASN A 22 -0.06 -2.97 -1.09
N PHE A 23 -0.95 -3.25 -0.17
CA PHE A 23 -0.80 -4.32 0.82
C PHE A 23 -2.04 -5.21 0.84
N ALA A 24 -1.92 -6.41 0.29
CA ALA A 24 -2.91 -7.47 0.44
C ALA A 24 -2.78 -8.06 1.85
N VAL A 25 -3.59 -7.57 2.77
CA VAL A 25 -3.61 -8.03 4.16
C VAL A 25 -4.38 -9.34 4.23
N VAL A 26 -3.71 -10.41 4.63
CA VAL A 26 -4.28 -11.76 4.72
C VAL A 26 -4.47 -12.16 6.17
N ASN A 27 -5.67 -12.64 6.49
CA ASN A 27 -5.95 -13.34 7.74
C ASN A 27 -5.76 -14.85 7.51
N PRO A 28 -4.67 -15.46 7.99
CA PRO A 28 -4.39 -16.86 7.73
C PRO A 28 -5.36 -17.82 8.44
N LYS A 29 -5.98 -17.40 9.55
CA LYS A 29 -6.93 -18.23 10.29
C LYS A 29 -8.20 -18.50 9.49
N ASP A 30 -8.72 -17.42 8.86
CA ASP A 30 -9.97 -17.48 8.11
C ASP A 30 -9.74 -17.66 6.60
N LYS A 31 -8.49 -17.65 6.16
CA LYS A 31 -8.09 -17.72 4.75
C LYS A 31 -8.77 -16.64 3.91
N THR A 32 -8.76 -15.42 4.42
CA THR A 32 -9.38 -14.26 3.76
C THR A 32 -8.37 -13.15 3.55
N VAL A 33 -8.62 -12.31 2.55
CA VAL A 33 -7.89 -11.08 2.27
C VAL A 33 -8.80 -9.87 2.50
N LEU A 34 -8.25 -8.80 3.06
CA LEU A 34 -8.99 -7.56 3.24
C LEU A 34 -9.09 -6.80 1.92
N LEU A 35 -10.30 -6.46 1.53
CA LEU A 35 -10.60 -5.49 0.49
C LEU A 35 -11.25 -4.24 1.09
N LEU A 36 -10.86 -3.08 0.59
CA LEU A 36 -11.39 -1.77 0.93
C LEU A 36 -12.09 -1.17 -0.29
N GLN A 37 -13.29 -0.62 -0.10
CA GLN A 37 -14.02 0.04 -1.18
C GLN A 37 -13.75 1.54 -1.20
N ARG A 38 -13.28 2.03 -2.32
CA ARG A 38 -13.03 3.45 -2.57
C ARG A 38 -14.33 4.23 -2.62
N GLY A 39 -14.29 5.46 -2.10
CA GLY A 39 -15.43 6.38 -2.18
C GLY A 39 -15.86 6.67 -3.63
N VAL A 40 -17.14 6.94 -3.79
CA VAL A 40 -17.72 7.26 -5.12
C VAL A 40 -17.24 8.59 -5.70
N ASN A 41 -16.70 9.46 -4.84
CA ASN A 41 -16.15 10.78 -5.23
C ASN A 41 -14.64 10.74 -5.49
N GLU A 42 -14.00 9.57 -5.40
CA GLU A 42 -12.57 9.42 -5.66
C GLU A 42 -12.25 9.71 -7.14
N LYS A 43 -11.16 10.44 -7.39
CA LYS A 43 -10.75 10.83 -8.76
C LYS A 43 -10.32 9.65 -9.63
N VAL A 44 -9.80 8.60 -8.99
CA VAL A 44 -9.26 7.43 -9.69
C VAL A 44 -10.02 6.19 -9.22
N LEU A 45 -10.65 5.49 -10.15
CA LEU A 45 -11.40 4.25 -9.91
C LEU A 45 -12.40 4.35 -8.75
N PRO A 46 -13.37 5.30 -8.79
CA PRO A 46 -14.36 5.46 -7.74
C PRO A 46 -15.23 4.21 -7.58
N GLY A 47 -15.59 3.89 -6.34
CA GLY A 47 -16.45 2.76 -5.98
C GLY A 47 -15.82 1.37 -6.13
N LYS A 48 -14.61 1.27 -6.67
CA LYS A 48 -13.93 -0.01 -6.85
C LYS A 48 -13.33 -0.52 -5.54
N TRP A 49 -13.23 -1.85 -5.44
CA TRP A 49 -12.57 -2.53 -4.35
C TRP A 49 -11.07 -2.73 -4.63
N GLY A 50 -10.25 -2.54 -3.63
CA GLY A 50 -8.80 -2.68 -3.72
C GLY A 50 -8.16 -2.99 -2.38
N PHE A 51 -6.83 -2.97 -2.34
CA PHE A 51 -6.07 -3.13 -1.11
C PHE A 51 -5.83 -1.79 -0.43
N ALA A 52 -5.48 -1.85 0.86
CA ALA A 52 -4.85 -0.73 1.54
C ALA A 52 -3.53 -0.37 0.85
N GLY A 53 -3.18 0.90 0.81
CA GLY A 53 -1.93 1.33 0.21
C GLY A 53 -1.77 2.83 0.18
N GLY A 54 -0.54 3.25 -0.03
CA GLY A 54 -0.20 4.66 -0.04
C GLY A 54 0.96 5.01 -0.96
N LYS A 55 1.16 6.31 -1.11
CA LYS A 55 2.28 6.88 -1.84
C LYS A 55 3.44 7.12 -0.88
N LEU A 56 4.65 6.85 -1.35
CA LEU A 56 5.84 7.28 -0.64
C LEU A 56 6.01 8.79 -0.86
N GLU A 57 5.80 9.55 0.20
CA GLU A 57 5.92 11.01 0.18
C GLU A 57 7.25 11.49 0.76
N HIS A 58 7.67 12.70 0.41
CA HIS A 58 8.90 13.29 0.94
C HIS A 58 8.92 13.35 2.47
N GLY A 59 7.75 13.64 3.09
CA GLY A 59 7.59 13.62 4.55
C GLY A 59 7.89 12.24 5.15
N ASN A 60 7.41 11.16 4.53
CA ASN A 60 7.71 9.81 4.99
C ASN A 60 9.21 9.50 4.91
N VAL A 61 9.86 9.90 3.82
CA VAL A 61 11.31 9.68 3.63
C VAL A 61 12.12 10.39 4.70
N THR A 62 11.84 11.68 4.94
CA THR A 62 12.56 12.47 5.96
C THR A 62 12.34 11.92 7.36
N GLU A 63 11.10 11.57 7.72
CA GLU A 63 10.75 10.98 9.01
C GLU A 63 11.48 9.65 9.24
N MET A 64 11.46 8.74 8.26
CA MET A 64 12.14 7.45 8.35
C MET A 64 13.65 7.58 8.50
N ILE A 65 14.29 8.57 7.83
CA ILE A 65 15.72 8.86 7.96
C ILE A 65 16.02 9.40 9.35
N GLU A 66 15.23 10.36 9.85
CA GLU A 66 15.38 10.92 11.20
C GLU A 66 15.25 9.83 12.29
N GLU A 67 14.20 9.01 12.22
CA GLU A 67 13.98 7.90 13.15
C GLU A 67 15.08 6.84 13.09
N GLY A 68 15.63 6.60 11.90
CA GLY A 68 16.72 5.66 11.69
C GLY A 68 18.07 6.17 12.23
N GLY A 69 18.19 7.46 12.56
CA GLY A 69 19.43 8.08 13.03
C GLY A 69 20.59 7.95 12.06
N LYS A 70 20.28 7.86 10.76
CA LYS A 70 21.24 7.62 9.67
C LYS A 70 21.59 8.91 8.94
N ASP A 71 22.77 8.89 8.34
CA ASP A 71 23.11 9.90 7.32
C ASP A 71 22.11 9.77 6.14
N PRO A 72 21.62 10.89 5.60
CA PRO A 72 20.68 10.84 4.46
C PRO A 72 21.20 10.05 3.25
N ILE A 73 22.51 10.02 3.02
CA ILE A 73 23.13 9.25 1.92
C ILE A 73 23.13 7.74 2.21
N GLU A 74 23.29 7.33 3.49
CA GLU A 74 23.18 5.94 3.88
C GLU A 74 21.74 5.42 3.76
N GLY A 75 20.77 6.31 3.97
CA GLY A 75 19.35 6.00 3.88
C GLY A 75 18.85 5.04 4.94
N VAL A 76 17.65 4.52 4.73
CA VAL A 76 17.00 3.55 5.61
C VAL A 76 16.52 2.34 4.82
N ASN A 77 16.49 1.21 5.48
CA ASN A 77 15.99 -0.05 4.91
C ASN A 77 14.53 -0.29 5.28
N ASN A 78 13.91 -1.28 4.62
CA ASN A 78 12.54 -1.73 4.87
C ASN A 78 11.50 -0.62 4.72
N VAL A 79 11.69 0.26 3.75
CA VAL A 79 10.81 1.41 3.50
C VAL A 79 9.38 0.99 3.20
N LEU A 80 9.21 -0.02 2.33
CA LEU A 80 7.88 -0.52 1.98
C LEU A 80 7.16 -1.15 3.19
N GLY A 81 7.91 -1.86 4.04
CA GLY A 81 7.36 -2.43 5.27
C GLY A 81 6.88 -1.36 6.26
N LYS A 82 7.67 -0.31 6.45
CA LYS A 82 7.29 0.85 7.29
C LYS A 82 6.06 1.56 6.73
N LEU A 83 6.02 1.76 5.41
CA LEU A 83 4.88 2.35 4.72
C LEU A 83 3.63 1.46 4.89
N ALA A 84 3.77 0.12 4.77
CA ALA A 84 2.67 -0.82 4.99
C ALA A 84 2.03 -0.67 6.36
N VAL A 85 2.85 -0.68 7.41
CA VAL A 85 2.37 -0.55 8.80
C VAL A 85 1.62 0.76 8.99
N LYS A 86 2.17 1.86 8.46
CA LYS A 86 1.56 3.18 8.53
C LYS A 86 0.20 3.21 7.82
N GLU A 87 0.18 2.86 6.54
CA GLU A 87 -1.03 2.94 5.71
C GLU A 87 -2.13 1.97 6.16
N ALA A 88 -1.79 0.74 6.57
CA ALA A 88 -2.78 -0.18 7.10
C ALA A 88 -3.43 0.35 8.38
N ARG A 89 -2.64 1.00 9.24
CA ARG A 89 -3.15 1.61 10.46
C ARG A 89 -4.05 2.81 10.17
N GLU A 90 -3.67 3.67 9.23
CA GLU A 90 -4.40 4.88 8.87
C GLU A 90 -5.68 4.54 8.09
N GLU A 91 -5.61 3.72 7.05
CA GLU A 91 -6.76 3.40 6.19
C GLU A 91 -7.74 2.38 6.79
N SER A 92 -7.28 1.49 7.66
CA SER A 92 -8.10 0.39 8.15
C SER A 92 -8.02 0.10 9.64
N GLY A 93 -7.19 0.82 10.41
CA GLY A 93 -7.02 0.59 11.84
C GLY A 93 -6.27 -0.70 12.21
N LEU A 94 -5.76 -1.43 11.22
CA LEU A 94 -5.15 -2.74 11.44
C LEU A 94 -3.68 -2.66 11.83
N THR A 95 -3.25 -3.67 12.57
CA THR A 95 -1.84 -3.88 12.89
C THR A 95 -1.26 -4.97 12.00
N LEU A 96 -0.14 -4.65 11.35
CA LEU A 96 0.66 -5.58 10.56
C LEU A 96 2.04 -5.75 11.20
N LYS A 97 2.68 -6.88 10.92
CA LYS A 97 4.13 -7.01 11.17
C LYS A 97 4.88 -6.03 10.28
N SER A 98 5.96 -5.45 10.79
CA SER A 98 6.87 -4.59 10.02
C SER A 98 7.90 -5.36 9.17
N GLU A 99 7.84 -6.68 9.21
CA GLU A 99 8.75 -7.59 8.51
C GLU A 99 7.98 -8.80 7.95
N GLY A 100 8.60 -9.53 7.03
CA GLY A 100 8.00 -10.76 6.50
C GLY A 100 7.00 -10.52 5.36
N TYR A 101 7.14 -9.42 4.62
CA TYR A 101 6.33 -9.18 3.44
C TYR A 101 6.78 -10.04 2.26
N HIS A 102 5.81 -10.43 1.46
CA HIS A 102 6.06 -11.10 0.19
C HIS A 102 5.64 -10.20 -0.96
N VAL A 103 6.58 -9.83 -1.83
CA VAL A 103 6.26 -9.10 -3.05
C VAL A 103 5.44 -10.01 -3.97
N ILE A 104 4.24 -9.55 -4.33
CA ILE A 104 3.33 -10.25 -5.25
C ILE A 104 3.63 -9.85 -6.69
N THR A 105 3.77 -8.55 -6.92
CA THR A 105 4.06 -7.97 -8.23
C THR A 105 4.60 -6.55 -8.10
N ASP A 106 5.28 -6.11 -9.14
CA ASP A 106 5.55 -4.72 -9.42
C ASP A 106 4.98 -4.37 -10.80
N LYS A 107 4.63 -3.12 -10.99
CA LYS A 107 4.12 -2.63 -12.28
C LYS A 107 4.33 -1.13 -12.44
N VAL A 108 4.37 -0.70 -13.68
CA VAL A 108 4.30 0.71 -14.05
C VAL A 108 3.03 0.98 -14.83
N PHE A 109 2.45 2.15 -14.62
CA PHE A 109 1.31 2.62 -15.40
C PHE A 109 1.27 4.15 -15.41
N ILE A 110 0.44 4.70 -16.31
CA ILE A 110 0.20 6.13 -16.39
C ILE A 110 -1.22 6.38 -15.91
N ARG A 111 -1.36 7.29 -14.94
CA ARG A 111 -2.66 7.73 -14.45
C ARG A 111 -3.41 8.53 -15.51
N PRO A 112 -4.76 8.68 -15.38
CA PRO A 112 -5.53 9.52 -16.31
C PRO A 112 -5.05 10.98 -16.37
N ASP A 113 -4.42 11.49 -15.31
CA ASP A 113 -3.82 12.83 -15.26
C ASP A 113 -2.38 12.90 -15.81
N GLY A 114 -1.88 11.82 -16.42
CA GLY A 114 -0.57 11.75 -17.06
C GLY A 114 0.61 11.46 -16.12
N ILE A 115 0.38 11.27 -14.83
CA ILE A 115 1.46 11.03 -13.87
C ILE A 115 1.91 9.56 -13.96
N PRO A 116 3.21 9.29 -14.21
CA PRO A 116 3.74 7.93 -14.21
C PRO A 116 3.85 7.39 -12.78
N VAL A 117 3.50 6.14 -12.60
CA VAL A 117 3.50 5.45 -11.30
C VAL A 117 4.33 4.17 -11.38
N PHE A 118 5.19 3.98 -10.40
CA PHE A 118 5.79 2.70 -10.06
C PHE A 118 5.08 2.15 -8.82
N MET A 119 4.45 1.00 -8.95
CA MET A 119 3.66 0.38 -7.88
C MET A 119 4.21 -0.99 -7.53
N VAL A 120 4.32 -1.25 -6.24
CA VAL A 120 4.64 -2.57 -5.69
C VAL A 120 3.44 -3.06 -4.89
N THR A 121 2.98 -4.28 -5.14
CA THR A 121 1.96 -4.95 -4.32
C THR A 121 2.62 -6.05 -3.50
N MET A 122 2.35 -6.07 -2.21
CA MET A 122 2.89 -7.04 -1.26
C MET A 122 1.79 -7.74 -0.49
N ALA A 123 2.03 -8.99 -0.12
CA ALA A 123 1.21 -9.70 0.87
C ALA A 123 1.75 -9.42 2.27
N ALA A 124 0.85 -9.14 3.20
CA ALA A 124 1.14 -8.89 4.60
C ALA A 124 0.21 -9.70 5.50
N GLU A 125 0.74 -10.24 6.59
CA GLU A 125 -0.05 -11.03 7.54
C GLU A 125 -0.77 -10.13 8.54
N TYR A 126 -2.09 -10.33 8.69
CA TYR A 126 -2.91 -9.70 9.70
C TYR A 126 -2.46 -10.14 11.10
N GLN A 127 -2.20 -9.18 11.98
CA GLN A 127 -1.78 -9.41 13.35
C GLN A 127 -2.84 -9.08 14.39
N GLY A 128 -3.84 -8.28 14.01
CA GLY A 128 -4.90 -7.86 14.92
C GLY A 128 -5.45 -6.47 14.58
N GLY A 129 -6.37 -6.02 15.41
CA GLY A 129 -7.09 -4.77 15.27
C GLY A 129 -8.48 -4.96 14.68
N GLU A 130 -9.32 -3.98 14.87
CA GLU A 130 -10.66 -3.92 14.27
C GLU A 130 -10.60 -2.96 13.07
N VAL A 131 -11.31 -3.33 11.99
CA VAL A 131 -11.35 -2.47 10.81
C VAL A 131 -12.10 -1.18 11.12
N THR A 132 -11.39 -0.06 11.04
CA THR A 132 -11.95 1.30 11.11
C THR A 132 -11.54 2.02 9.83
N LEU A 133 -12.51 2.63 9.15
CA LEU A 133 -12.28 3.20 7.84
C LEU A 133 -11.89 4.69 7.92
N GLU A 134 -10.88 5.06 7.15
CA GLU A 134 -10.51 6.46 6.92
C GLU A 134 -11.49 7.14 5.97
N GLU A 135 -11.50 8.47 5.97
CA GLU A 135 -12.24 9.27 4.98
C GLU A 135 -11.80 8.89 3.55
N GLY A 136 -12.76 8.68 2.66
CA GLY A 136 -12.51 8.22 1.29
C GLY A 136 -12.61 6.72 1.09
N ILE A 137 -12.67 5.92 2.17
CA ILE A 137 -12.98 4.48 2.13
C ILE A 137 -14.39 4.27 2.71
N ILE A 138 -15.28 3.68 1.93
CA ILE A 138 -16.71 3.57 2.29
C ILE A 138 -17.15 2.21 2.80
N ALA A 139 -16.36 1.18 2.57
CA ALA A 139 -16.63 -0.18 3.06
C ALA A 139 -15.36 -1.01 3.13
N SER A 140 -15.41 -2.09 3.89
CA SER A 140 -14.38 -3.12 3.96
C SER A 140 -15.00 -4.51 3.96
N ALA A 141 -14.27 -5.49 3.46
CA ALA A 141 -14.67 -6.89 3.51
C ALA A 141 -13.45 -7.80 3.64
N TRP A 142 -13.56 -8.80 4.50
CA TRP A 142 -12.66 -9.96 4.50
C TRP A 142 -13.21 -10.99 3.52
N VAL A 143 -12.46 -11.28 2.46
CA VAL A 143 -12.95 -12.00 1.29
C VAL A 143 -12.15 -13.29 1.09
N ALA A 144 -12.84 -14.43 1.01
CA ALA A 144 -12.24 -15.71 0.64
C ALA A 144 -12.02 -15.79 -0.88
N GLU A 145 -11.15 -16.70 -1.31
CA GLU A 145 -10.76 -16.81 -2.73
C GLU A 145 -11.96 -16.99 -3.67
N GLU A 146 -12.91 -17.83 -3.28
CA GLU A 146 -14.12 -18.13 -4.06
C GLU A 146 -15.09 -16.96 -4.18
N GLN A 147 -15.02 -15.99 -3.28
CA GLN A 147 -15.89 -14.81 -3.25
C GLN A 147 -15.31 -13.63 -4.04
N LEU A 148 -14.05 -13.68 -4.44
CA LEU A 148 -13.36 -12.56 -5.09
C LEU A 148 -14.08 -12.07 -6.35
N ALA A 149 -14.74 -12.98 -7.07
CA ALA A 149 -15.46 -12.64 -8.30
C ALA A 149 -16.71 -11.77 -8.07
N ASP A 150 -17.24 -11.74 -6.83
CA ASP A 150 -18.43 -10.97 -6.46
C ASP A 150 -18.11 -9.46 -6.26
N TYR A 151 -16.83 -9.11 -6.20
CA TYR A 151 -16.37 -7.76 -5.94
C TYR A 151 -15.92 -7.06 -7.21
N ASP A 152 -16.42 -5.85 -7.47
CA ASP A 152 -15.99 -5.00 -8.57
C ASP A 152 -14.66 -4.34 -8.24
N CYS A 153 -13.58 -5.09 -8.45
CA CYS A 153 -12.24 -4.71 -8.07
C CYS A 153 -11.55 -3.79 -9.09
N VAL A 154 -10.58 -3.05 -8.59
CA VAL A 154 -9.54 -2.44 -9.43
C VAL A 154 -8.87 -3.53 -10.27
N PRO A 155 -8.56 -3.29 -11.56
CA PRO A 155 -7.93 -4.29 -12.42
C PRO A 155 -6.66 -4.90 -11.81
N GLY A 156 -6.59 -6.23 -11.77
CA GLY A 156 -5.47 -7.00 -11.22
C GLY A 156 -5.62 -7.41 -9.76
N ILE A 157 -6.46 -6.74 -8.97
CA ILE A 157 -6.62 -7.00 -7.53
C ILE A 157 -7.04 -8.43 -7.24
N GLN A 158 -7.96 -9.00 -8.01
CA GLN A 158 -8.43 -10.38 -7.77
C GLN A 158 -7.30 -11.41 -7.94
N ASP A 159 -6.45 -11.25 -8.96
CA ASP A 159 -5.31 -12.15 -9.18
C ASP A 159 -4.22 -11.95 -8.13
N GLU A 160 -3.95 -10.70 -7.75
CA GLU A 160 -3.02 -10.36 -6.68
C GLU A 160 -3.50 -10.92 -5.34
N ALA A 161 -4.82 -10.85 -5.03
CA ALA A 161 -5.44 -11.43 -3.85
C ALA A 161 -5.27 -12.96 -3.79
N ARG A 162 -5.50 -13.67 -4.89
CA ARG A 162 -5.27 -15.12 -4.96
C ARG A 162 -3.81 -15.48 -4.69
N LYS A 163 -2.87 -14.69 -5.21
CA LYS A 163 -1.44 -14.89 -4.93
C LYS A 163 -1.12 -14.66 -3.45
N ALA A 164 -1.66 -13.59 -2.86
CA ALA A 164 -1.47 -13.28 -1.44
C ALA A 164 -1.96 -14.43 -0.54
N LEU A 165 -3.17 -14.93 -0.79
CA LEU A 165 -3.78 -16.05 -0.05
C LEU A 165 -2.95 -17.35 -0.12
N LYS A 166 -2.16 -17.54 -1.19
CA LYS A 166 -1.25 -18.68 -1.34
C LYS A 166 0.10 -18.49 -0.64
N LEU A 167 0.50 -17.24 -0.40
CA LEU A 167 1.80 -16.91 0.20
C LEU A 167 1.74 -16.86 1.73
N ILE A 168 0.58 -16.51 2.29
CA ILE A 168 0.35 -16.39 3.74
C ILE A 168 -0.58 -17.53 4.19
N HIS A 169 -0.07 -18.41 5.06
CA HIS A 169 -0.79 -19.58 5.62
C HIS A 169 -0.33 -19.95 7.02
#